data_fee3268199a42c889b666f9c63fe4834
#
_entry.id   fee3268199a42c889b666f9c63fe4834
#
_cell.length_a   1.000
_cell.length_b   1.000
_cell.length_c   1.000
_cell.angle_alpha   90.00
_cell.angle_beta   90.00
_cell.angle_gamma   90.00
#
_symmetry.space_group_name_H-M   'P 1'
#
loop_
_entity.id
_entity.type
_entity.pdbx_description
1 polymer ?
#
loop_
_entity_poly.entity_id
_entity_poly.type
_entity_poly.pdbx_seq_one_letter_code
_entity_poly.pdbx_strand_id
1 'polypeptide(L)'
;MSTRGDRRSRFPAEPTVLIVDDEETPRSTTTRMVRSLGYEARAARDGREALRYLQQHPGEIRLVITDVIMPYMDGGELAERARDLHPRLPIILMSAYPMGEIAELIAAYPELPFLEKPFTAETLRRLVVPLIGPPVKPHGRRANDRVRYRDRARYSG
;
A
#
# COMPACT_ATOMS: atom_id res chain seq x y z
N MET A 1 -29.57 4.72 30.89
CA MET A 1 -29.26 4.18 29.53
C MET A 1 -28.09 4.98 28.98
N SER A 2 -26.94 4.39 29.00
CA SER A 2 -25.69 5.05 28.60
C SER A 2 -25.45 4.84 27.12
N THR A 3 -25.71 5.85 26.32
CA THR A 3 -25.25 5.89 24.91
C THR A 3 -23.77 6.06 24.88
N ARG A 4 -23.05 4.95 24.65
CA ARG A 4 -21.65 5.03 24.25
C ARG A 4 -21.57 5.66 22.87
N GLY A 5 -21.30 6.96 22.86
CA GLY A 5 -21.02 7.70 21.64
C GLY A 5 -19.82 7.08 20.93
N ASP A 6 -20.09 6.57 19.74
CA ASP A 6 -19.12 6.18 18.75
C ASP A 6 -18.20 7.39 18.46
N ARG A 7 -17.03 7.41 19.07
CA ARG A 7 -15.98 8.35 18.72
C ARG A 7 -15.36 7.89 17.40
N ARG A 8 -16.09 8.04 16.31
CA ARG A 8 -15.48 8.02 15.01
C ARG A 8 -14.44 9.13 14.99
N SER A 9 -13.21 8.72 14.79
CA SER A 9 -12.06 9.60 14.69
C SER A 9 -12.39 10.84 13.85
N ARG A 10 -12.22 12.04 14.42
CA ARG A 10 -12.40 13.34 13.74
C ARG A 10 -11.33 13.61 12.66
N PHE A 11 -10.44 12.67 12.42
CA PHE A 11 -9.41 12.80 11.43
C PHE A 11 -9.80 11.98 10.20
N PRO A 12 -9.63 12.51 8.98
CA PRO A 12 -9.74 11.68 7.78
C PRO A 12 -8.80 10.48 7.96
N ALA A 13 -9.34 9.28 7.77
CA ALA A 13 -8.54 8.06 7.83
C ALA A 13 -7.34 8.23 6.89
N GLU A 14 -6.15 7.89 7.37
CA GLU A 14 -4.95 7.91 6.54
C GLU A 14 -5.17 7.04 5.31
N PRO A 15 -4.75 7.50 4.11
CA PRO A 15 -4.93 6.71 2.91
C PRO A 15 -4.18 5.39 3.02
N THR A 16 -4.92 4.30 2.98
CA THR A 16 -4.37 2.95 3.06
C THR A 16 -4.14 2.38 1.67
N VAL A 17 -2.95 1.87 1.44
CA VAL A 17 -2.54 1.19 0.21
C VAL A 17 -2.60 -0.32 0.42
N LEU A 18 -3.24 -1.03 -0.48
CA LEU A 18 -3.26 -2.50 -0.48
C LEU A 18 -2.20 -3.02 -1.44
N ILE A 19 -1.26 -3.78 -0.92
CA ILE A 19 -0.21 -4.45 -1.69
C ILE A 19 -0.61 -5.90 -1.92
N VAL A 20 -0.61 -6.34 -3.18
CA VAL A 20 -0.97 -7.69 -3.58
C VAL A 20 0.18 -8.35 -4.32
N ASP A 21 0.72 -9.40 -3.77
CA ASP A 21 1.83 -10.17 -4.33
C ASP A 21 1.81 -11.57 -3.72
N ASP A 22 1.93 -12.60 -4.53
CA ASP A 22 1.92 -13.99 -4.06
C ASP A 22 3.22 -14.41 -3.37
N GLU A 23 4.32 -13.72 -3.65
CA GLU A 23 5.60 -13.96 -3.00
C GLU A 23 5.77 -13.12 -1.73
N GLU A 24 6.09 -13.78 -0.62
CA GLU A 24 6.19 -13.12 0.69
C GLU A 24 7.26 -12.03 0.75
N THR A 25 8.45 -12.29 0.22
CA THR A 25 9.56 -11.34 0.30
C THR A 25 9.30 -10.06 -0.50
N PRO A 26 8.90 -10.09 -1.79
CA PRO A 26 8.52 -8.89 -2.51
C PRO A 26 7.33 -8.17 -1.88
N ARG A 27 6.31 -8.90 -1.43
CA ARG A 27 5.14 -8.34 -0.75
C ARG A 27 5.55 -7.55 0.50
N SER A 28 6.37 -8.15 1.36
CA SER A 28 6.88 -7.52 2.57
C SER A 28 7.75 -6.30 2.26
N THR A 29 8.60 -6.39 1.26
CA THR A 29 9.48 -5.28 0.84
C THR A 29 8.68 -4.09 0.34
N THR A 30 7.71 -4.31 -0.55
CA THR A 30 6.84 -3.24 -1.06
C THR A 30 5.99 -2.63 0.04
N THR A 31 5.46 -3.46 0.95
CA THR A 31 4.68 -2.98 2.11
C THR A 31 5.49 -2.05 3.00
N ARG A 32 6.73 -2.43 3.32
CA ARG A 32 7.64 -1.58 4.12
C ARG A 32 8.00 -0.29 3.39
N MET A 33 8.19 -0.36 2.08
CA MET A 33 8.51 0.82 1.27
C MET A 33 7.36 1.82 1.28
N VAL A 34 6.11 1.37 1.10
CA VAL A 34 4.91 2.22 1.17
C VAL A 34 4.80 2.88 2.55
N ARG A 35 5.03 2.13 3.62
CA ARG A 35 5.02 2.68 4.98
C ARG A 35 6.13 3.70 5.22
N SER A 36 7.31 3.49 4.65
CA SER A 36 8.41 4.44 4.74
C SER A 36 8.11 5.77 4.04
N LEU A 37 7.23 5.76 3.06
CA LEU A 37 6.71 6.97 2.40
C LEU A 37 5.67 7.72 3.23
N GLY A 38 5.18 7.13 4.33
CA GLY A 38 4.23 7.76 5.25
C GLY A 38 2.76 7.36 5.03
N TYR A 39 2.49 6.34 4.22
CA TYR A 39 1.15 5.79 4.01
C TYR A 39 0.89 4.58 4.91
N GLU A 40 -0.37 4.37 5.28
CA GLU A 40 -0.78 3.08 5.83
C GLU A 40 -0.77 2.02 4.72
N ALA A 41 -0.43 0.79 5.08
CA ALA A 41 -0.35 -0.32 4.13
C ALA A 41 -0.94 -1.61 4.69
N ARG A 42 -1.70 -2.28 3.84
CA ARG A 42 -2.19 -3.65 4.03
C ARG A 42 -1.61 -4.54 2.96
N ALA A 43 -1.51 -5.81 3.24
CA ALA A 43 -0.96 -6.78 2.31
C ALA A 43 -1.93 -7.94 2.10
N ALA A 44 -2.02 -8.41 0.87
CA ALA A 44 -2.74 -9.61 0.48
C ALA A 44 -1.84 -10.51 -0.36
N ARG A 45 -1.96 -11.81 -0.17
CA ARG A 45 -1.12 -12.81 -0.85
C ARG A 45 -1.61 -13.25 -2.22
N ASP A 46 -2.84 -12.88 -2.57
CA ASP A 46 -3.44 -13.17 -3.87
C ASP A 46 -4.63 -12.24 -4.14
N GLY A 47 -5.14 -12.31 -5.38
CA GLY A 47 -6.27 -11.48 -5.79
C GLY A 47 -7.57 -11.79 -5.06
N ARG A 48 -7.78 -13.03 -4.61
CA ARG A 48 -8.99 -13.41 -3.87
C ARG A 48 -9.00 -12.80 -2.47
N GLU A 49 -7.87 -12.84 -1.80
CA GLU A 49 -7.71 -12.18 -0.49
C GLU A 49 -7.89 -10.67 -0.62
N ALA A 50 -7.30 -10.07 -1.66
CA ALA A 50 -7.46 -8.65 -1.95
C ALA A 50 -8.93 -8.25 -2.17
N LEU A 51 -9.66 -8.99 -3.01
CA LEU A 51 -11.09 -8.71 -3.25
C LEU A 51 -11.94 -8.86 -2.00
N ARG A 52 -11.67 -9.90 -1.21
CA ARG A 52 -12.37 -10.10 0.07
C ARG A 52 -12.13 -8.93 1.01
N TYR A 53 -10.89 -8.45 1.09
CA TYR A 53 -10.57 -7.29 1.91
C TYR A 53 -11.30 -6.03 1.44
N LEU A 54 -11.33 -5.78 0.14
CA LEU A 54 -12.05 -4.64 -0.44
C LEU A 54 -13.57 -4.69 -0.17
N GLN A 55 -14.16 -5.89 -0.21
CA GLN A 55 -15.58 -6.10 0.08
C GLN A 55 -15.91 -5.86 1.57
N GLN A 56 -15.03 -6.30 2.46
CA GLN A 56 -15.23 -6.20 3.91
C GLN A 56 -14.94 -4.80 4.47
N HIS A 57 -14.12 -4.01 3.77
CA HIS A 57 -13.64 -2.69 4.21
C HIS A 57 -13.87 -1.62 3.14
N PRO A 58 -15.14 -1.36 2.77
CA PRO A 58 -15.45 -0.40 1.71
C PRO A 58 -14.94 1.00 2.08
N GLY A 59 -14.22 1.63 1.15
CA GLY A 59 -13.68 2.98 1.32
C GLY A 59 -12.40 3.09 2.15
N GLU A 60 -11.90 2.01 2.75
CA GLU A 60 -10.63 2.01 3.49
C GLU A 60 -9.43 2.08 2.54
N ILE A 61 -9.45 1.28 1.48
CA ILE A 61 -8.35 1.23 0.51
C ILE A 61 -8.49 2.37 -0.51
N ARG A 62 -7.43 3.15 -0.65
CA ARG A 62 -7.34 4.30 -1.56
C ARG A 62 -6.49 4.02 -2.80
N LEU A 63 -5.72 2.95 -2.79
CA LEU A 63 -4.85 2.52 -3.88
C LEU A 63 -4.57 1.03 -3.75
N VAL A 64 -4.58 0.31 -4.86
CA VAL A 64 -4.08 -1.06 -4.96
C VAL A 64 -2.78 -1.06 -5.77
N ILE A 65 -1.75 -1.72 -5.25
CA ILE A 65 -0.51 -2.02 -5.98
C ILE A 65 -0.43 -3.54 -6.07
N THR A 66 -0.56 -4.07 -7.27
CA THR A 66 -0.63 -5.52 -7.48
C THR A 66 0.42 -6.04 -8.45
N ASP A 67 0.99 -7.19 -8.14
CA ASP A 67 1.74 -7.95 -9.14
C ASP A 67 0.84 -8.31 -10.34
N VAL A 68 1.43 -8.34 -11.52
CA VAL A 68 0.74 -8.71 -12.76
C VAL A 68 0.52 -10.23 -12.81
N ILE A 69 1.58 -10.99 -12.57
CA ILE A 69 1.55 -12.45 -12.66
C ILE A 69 1.37 -13.05 -11.28
N MET A 70 0.19 -13.61 -11.05
CA MET A 70 -0.14 -14.32 -9.81
C MET A 70 -0.97 -15.58 -10.12
N PRO A 71 -0.90 -16.63 -9.25
CA PRO A 71 -1.77 -17.79 -9.37
C PRO A 71 -3.26 -17.42 -9.26
N TYR A 72 -4.11 -18.13 -9.96
CA TYR A 72 -5.58 -18.09 -9.94
C TYR A 72 -6.21 -16.81 -10.51
N MET A 73 -5.62 -15.66 -10.30
CA MET A 73 -6.11 -14.37 -10.76
C MET A 73 -4.92 -13.44 -10.98
N ASP A 74 -4.72 -13.00 -12.20
CA ASP A 74 -3.69 -12.03 -12.50
C ASP A 74 -4.05 -10.60 -12.05
N GLY A 75 -3.06 -9.70 -12.09
CA GLY A 75 -3.26 -8.32 -11.63
C GLY A 75 -4.26 -7.52 -12.47
N GLY A 76 -4.38 -7.83 -13.75
CA GLY A 76 -5.38 -7.20 -14.64
C GLY A 76 -6.80 -7.63 -14.30
N GLU A 77 -7.02 -8.92 -14.11
CA GLU A 77 -8.31 -9.46 -13.67
C GLU A 77 -8.70 -8.92 -12.28
N LEU A 78 -7.72 -8.84 -11.37
CA LEU A 78 -7.95 -8.20 -10.06
C LEU A 78 -8.39 -6.74 -10.23
N ALA A 79 -7.74 -5.99 -11.12
CA ALA A 79 -8.08 -4.59 -11.37
C ALA A 79 -9.51 -4.44 -11.89
N GLU A 80 -9.95 -5.27 -12.83
CA GLU A 80 -11.33 -5.27 -13.32
C GLU A 80 -12.33 -5.51 -12.19
N ARG A 81 -12.13 -6.57 -11.43
CA ARG A 81 -13.03 -6.94 -10.32
C ARG A 81 -13.02 -5.93 -9.18
N ALA A 82 -11.86 -5.36 -8.87
CA ALA A 82 -11.77 -4.31 -7.86
C ALA A 82 -12.51 -3.04 -8.29
N ARG A 83 -12.47 -2.69 -9.58
CA ARG A 83 -13.22 -1.55 -10.14
C ARG A 83 -14.71 -1.77 -10.23
N ASP A 84 -15.16 -3.03 -10.35
CA ASP A 84 -16.58 -3.36 -10.23
C ASP A 84 -17.10 -3.03 -8.82
N LEU A 85 -16.27 -3.23 -7.79
CA LEU A 85 -16.59 -2.88 -6.41
C LEU A 85 -16.44 -1.37 -6.14
N HIS A 86 -15.40 -0.76 -6.67
CA HIS A 86 -14.99 0.62 -6.43
C HIS A 86 -14.51 1.25 -7.75
N PRO A 87 -15.42 1.84 -8.57
CA PRO A 87 -15.10 2.29 -9.93
C PRO A 87 -13.98 3.32 -10.05
N ARG A 88 -13.71 4.07 -8.98
CA ARG A 88 -12.67 5.11 -8.96
C ARG A 88 -11.37 4.69 -8.24
N LEU A 89 -11.27 3.43 -7.83
CA LEU A 89 -10.08 2.96 -7.14
C LEU A 89 -8.86 2.98 -8.06
N PRO A 90 -7.81 3.74 -7.75
CA PRO A 90 -6.56 3.70 -8.49
C PRO A 90 -5.86 2.37 -8.31
N ILE A 91 -5.24 1.88 -9.36
CA ILE A 91 -4.52 0.60 -9.37
C ILE A 91 -3.20 0.78 -10.12
N ILE A 92 -2.12 0.32 -9.52
CA ILE A 92 -0.78 0.23 -10.12
C ILE A 92 -0.47 -1.24 -10.33
N LEU A 93 -0.06 -1.59 -11.54
CA LEU A 93 0.49 -2.91 -11.85
C LEU A 93 2.00 -2.91 -11.60
N MET A 94 2.54 -3.98 -11.03
CA MET A 94 3.99 -4.17 -10.86
C MET A 94 4.42 -5.56 -11.32
N SER A 95 5.61 -5.70 -11.85
CA SER A 95 6.16 -6.99 -12.24
C SER A 95 7.69 -7.01 -12.25
N ALA A 96 8.26 -8.15 -11.90
CA ALA A 96 9.69 -8.46 -12.10
C ALA A 96 9.98 -9.05 -13.49
N TYR A 97 8.96 -9.42 -14.25
CA TYR A 97 9.14 -9.92 -15.61
C TYR A 97 9.52 -8.79 -16.56
N PRO A 98 10.40 -9.06 -17.52
CA PRO A 98 10.75 -8.08 -18.55
C PRO A 98 9.49 -7.60 -19.30
N MET A 99 9.47 -6.32 -19.61
CA MET A 99 8.34 -5.68 -20.30
C MET A 99 7.92 -6.44 -21.58
N GLY A 100 8.89 -6.99 -22.31
CA GLY A 100 8.62 -7.76 -23.54
C GLY A 100 7.86 -9.07 -23.32
N GLU A 101 7.97 -9.69 -22.15
CA GLU A 101 7.28 -10.95 -21.83
C GLU A 101 5.82 -10.72 -21.39
N ILE A 102 5.51 -9.56 -20.85
CA ILE A 102 4.19 -9.21 -20.35
C ILE A 102 3.53 -8.07 -21.13
N ALA A 103 4.10 -7.71 -22.29
CA ALA A 103 3.64 -6.57 -23.09
C ALA A 103 2.17 -6.69 -23.48
N GLU A 104 1.71 -7.88 -23.90
CA GLU A 104 0.32 -8.10 -24.28
C GLU A 104 -0.64 -7.91 -23.09
N LEU A 105 -0.23 -8.37 -21.91
CA LEU A 105 -1.02 -8.27 -20.70
C LEU A 105 -1.11 -6.83 -20.24
N ILE A 106 0.00 -6.08 -20.27
CA ILE A 106 0.01 -4.65 -19.95
C ILE A 106 -0.79 -3.84 -20.98
N ALA A 107 -0.67 -4.19 -22.27
CA ALA A 107 -1.39 -3.51 -23.35
C ALA A 107 -2.92 -3.67 -23.24
N ALA A 108 -3.41 -4.71 -22.58
CA ALA A 108 -4.82 -4.89 -22.27
C ALA A 108 -5.36 -3.87 -21.26
N TYR A 109 -4.48 -3.23 -20.49
CA TYR A 109 -4.83 -2.26 -19.44
C TYR A 109 -4.02 -0.96 -19.58
N PRO A 110 -4.12 -0.26 -20.72
CA PRO A 110 -3.25 0.88 -21.03
C PRO A 110 -3.43 2.07 -20.07
N GLU A 111 -4.56 2.13 -19.38
CA GLU A 111 -4.87 3.17 -18.40
C GLU A 111 -4.24 2.92 -17.03
N LEU A 112 -3.72 1.72 -16.76
CA LEU A 112 -3.10 1.40 -15.48
C LEU A 112 -1.61 1.75 -15.50
N PRO A 113 -1.13 2.54 -14.51
CA PRO A 113 0.30 2.73 -14.32
C PRO A 113 1.02 1.40 -14.08
N PHE A 114 2.22 1.28 -14.65
CA PHE A 114 3.07 0.10 -14.51
C PHE A 114 4.38 0.44 -13.80
N LEU A 115 4.79 -0.45 -12.91
CA LEU A 115 6.00 -0.34 -12.11
C LEU A 115 6.87 -1.58 -12.27
N GLU A 116 8.01 -1.43 -12.92
CA GLU A 116 8.97 -2.51 -13.12
C GLU A 116 9.79 -2.74 -11.85
N LYS A 117 9.88 -4.00 -11.41
CA LYS A 117 10.76 -4.40 -10.30
C LYS A 117 12.19 -4.67 -10.81
N PRO A 118 13.24 -4.32 -10.06
CA PRO A 118 13.22 -3.61 -8.79
C PRO A 118 12.99 -2.10 -8.98
N PHE A 119 12.32 -1.47 -8.04
CA PHE A 119 12.08 -0.02 -8.02
C PHE A 119 12.50 0.61 -6.70
N THR A 120 12.74 1.91 -6.74
CA THR A 120 13.10 2.69 -5.56
C THR A 120 11.85 3.28 -4.88
N ALA A 121 11.98 3.67 -3.61
CA ALA A 121 10.93 4.40 -2.91
C ALA A 121 10.56 5.70 -3.63
N GLU A 122 11.52 6.39 -4.23
CA GLU A 122 11.26 7.62 -5.00
C GLU A 122 10.47 7.35 -6.28
N THR A 123 10.76 6.27 -7.02
CA THR A 123 9.98 5.86 -8.18
C THR A 123 8.54 5.55 -7.78
N LEU A 124 8.36 4.81 -6.68
CA LEU A 124 7.04 4.49 -6.13
C LEU A 124 6.30 5.76 -5.71
N ARG A 125 6.95 6.67 -5.00
CA ARG A 125 6.37 7.94 -4.57
C ARG A 125 5.84 8.77 -5.75
N ARG A 126 6.58 8.83 -6.83
CA ARG A 126 6.19 9.57 -8.05
C ARG A 126 4.90 9.05 -8.69
N LEU A 127 4.62 7.75 -8.55
CA LEU A 127 3.37 7.16 -9.02
C LEU A 127 2.23 7.31 -8.01
N VAL A 128 2.51 7.17 -6.72
CA VAL A 128 1.49 7.15 -5.68
C VAL A 128 0.93 8.54 -5.38
N VAL A 129 1.78 9.55 -5.24
CA VAL A 129 1.36 10.91 -4.86
C VAL A 129 0.33 11.52 -5.83
N PRO A 130 0.48 11.44 -7.15
CA PRO A 130 -0.53 11.96 -8.08
C PRO A 130 -1.88 11.25 -7.98
N LEU A 131 -1.91 9.99 -7.53
CA LEU A 131 -3.13 9.17 -7.47
C LEU A 131 -3.93 9.39 -6.19
N ILE A 132 -3.27 9.50 -5.04
CA ILE A 132 -3.94 9.56 -3.73
C ILE A 132 -3.51 10.75 -2.85
N GLY A 133 -2.69 11.62 -3.36
CA GLY A 133 -2.13 12.76 -2.63
C GLY A 133 -0.94 12.40 -1.74
N PRO A 134 -0.26 13.39 -1.17
CA PRO A 134 0.84 13.17 -0.24
C PRO A 134 0.33 12.50 1.04
N PRO A 135 1.23 11.75 1.75
CA PRO A 135 0.87 11.15 3.01
C PRO A 135 0.46 12.23 4.02
N VAL A 136 -0.57 11.94 4.79
CA VAL A 136 -0.96 12.81 5.89
C VAL A 136 0.12 12.69 6.96
N LYS A 137 0.80 13.80 7.29
CA LYS A 137 1.75 13.79 8.41
C LYS A 137 0.99 13.38 9.66
N PRO A 138 1.44 12.36 10.41
CA PRO A 138 0.80 12.02 11.66
C PRO A 138 0.83 13.28 12.55
N HIS A 139 -0.35 13.78 12.90
CA HIS A 139 -0.46 14.89 13.83
C HIS A 139 0.11 14.45 15.17
N GLY A 140 1.35 14.90 15.44
CA GLY A 140 1.90 14.90 16.79
C GLY A 140 2.19 13.53 17.41
N ARG A 141 3.15 12.78 16.90
CA ARG A 141 4.10 12.20 17.85
C ARG A 141 4.86 13.38 18.43
N ARG A 142 4.42 13.83 19.60
CA ARG A 142 5.21 14.77 20.40
C ARG A 142 6.63 14.23 20.45
N ALA A 143 7.59 15.05 20.06
CA ALA A 143 9.01 14.81 20.24
C ALA A 143 9.32 14.73 21.76
N ASN A 144 8.92 13.62 22.40
CA ASN A 144 9.16 13.39 23.82
C ASN A 144 9.63 11.95 24.10
N ASP A 145 10.13 11.26 23.10
CA ASP A 145 11.05 10.17 23.31
C ASP A 145 12.50 10.65 23.10
N ARG A 146 12.87 11.66 23.85
CA ARG A 146 14.26 11.78 24.27
C ARG A 146 14.53 10.55 25.14
N VAL A 147 14.97 9.47 24.51
CA VAL A 147 15.72 8.43 25.18
C VAL A 147 16.79 9.14 26.02
N ARG A 148 16.55 9.19 27.32
CA ARG A 148 17.59 9.57 28.27
C ARG A 148 18.65 8.47 28.20
N TYR A 149 19.60 8.64 27.33
CA TYR A 149 20.87 7.96 27.44
C TYR A 149 21.51 8.50 28.73
N ARG A 150 21.27 7.81 29.83
CA ARG A 150 21.99 8.07 31.06
C ARG A 150 23.40 7.55 30.85
N ASP A 151 24.27 8.51 30.65
CA ASP A 151 25.70 8.44 30.87
C ASP A 151 26.02 7.69 32.18
N ARG A 152 26.50 6.46 32.06
CA ARG A 152 27.19 5.77 33.16
C ARG A 152 28.66 5.66 32.79
N ALA A 153 29.29 6.77 32.79
CA ALA A 153 30.74 6.83 32.92
C ALA A 153 31.05 7.68 34.14
N ARG A 154 31.22 7.05 35.26
CA ARG A 154 32.05 7.46 36.41
C ARG A 154 32.01 6.34 37.41
N TYR A 155 33.14 5.59 37.50
CA TYR A 155 34.06 5.53 38.58
C TYR A 155 35.08 4.44 38.31
N SER A 156 36.27 4.88 37.91
CA SER A 156 37.51 4.19 38.27
C SER A 156 38.03 4.87 39.50
N GLY A 157 38.17 4.11 40.53
CA GLY A 157 39.06 4.31 41.66
C GLY A 157 40.02 3.19 41.71
#